data_f65ce9a864f0b1bf1677a4f0e70dcd73
#
_entry.id   f65ce9a864f0b1bf1677a4f0e70dcd73
#
_cell.length_a   1.000
_cell.length_b   1.000
_cell.length_c   1.000
_cell.angle_alpha   90.00
_cell.angle_beta   90.00
_cell.angle_gamma   90.00
#
_symmetry.space_group_name_H-M   'P 1'
#
loop_
_entity.id
_entity.type
_entity.pdbx_description
1 polymer ?
#
loop_
_entity_poly.entity_id
_entity_poly.type
_entity_poly.pdbx_seq_one_letter_code
_entity_poly.pdbx_strand_id
1 'polypeptide(L)'
;QGTNPQCRFIPDRQTDKGPLGGLETSLREAVNEQCLVLGVDIPAVPVSELWKLIRTYRKSKMPVAVLKHQNRTEPLIGIYAKNLAEEISLFLKSSCRVMSFLESKEFAVYESTLEEKWFLNVNNPQAYEALTAFVGEYLNEGRKNTRK
;
A
#
# COMPACT_ATOMS: atom_id res chain seq x y z
N GLN A 1 -12.30 21.46 -8.75
CA GLN A 1 -11.77 20.49 -7.79
C GLN A 1 -12.91 19.55 -7.43
N GLY A 2 -13.06 18.43 -8.14
CA GLY A 2 -14.06 17.41 -7.86
C GLY A 2 -13.58 16.54 -6.71
N THR A 3 -14.00 16.84 -5.49
CA THR A 3 -13.87 15.91 -4.37
C THR A 3 -14.78 14.72 -4.66
N ASN A 4 -14.21 13.53 -4.82
CA ASN A 4 -15.02 12.32 -4.89
C ASN A 4 -15.80 12.21 -3.56
N PRO A 5 -17.15 12.28 -3.57
CA PRO A 5 -17.96 12.31 -2.35
C PRO A 5 -17.84 11.04 -1.50
N GLN A 6 -17.18 10.01 -2.01
CA GLN A 6 -16.93 8.76 -1.29
C GLN A 6 -15.56 8.73 -0.58
N CYS A 7 -14.69 9.74 -0.78
CA CYS A 7 -13.40 9.83 -0.10
C CYS A 7 -13.52 10.70 1.14
N ARG A 8 -13.15 10.16 2.29
CA ARG A 8 -12.98 10.92 3.54
C ARG A 8 -11.53 11.33 3.68
N PHE A 9 -11.28 12.60 3.92
CA PHE A 9 -9.98 13.07 4.37
C PHE A 9 -9.94 13.01 5.89
N ILE A 10 -8.95 12.30 6.45
CA ILE A 10 -8.79 12.11 7.89
C ILE A 10 -7.38 12.59 8.25
N PRO A 11 -7.25 13.64 9.06
CA PRO A 11 -5.94 14.10 9.51
C PRO A 11 -5.34 13.09 10.50
N ASP A 12 -4.01 12.98 10.49
CA ASP A 12 -3.30 12.11 11.43
C ASP A 12 -3.61 12.50 12.88
N ARG A 13 -3.90 11.50 13.71
CA ARG A 13 -4.18 11.70 15.14
C ARG A 13 -2.94 12.15 15.92
N GLN A 14 -1.78 11.70 15.49
CA GLN A 14 -0.49 12.07 16.05
C GLN A 14 0.34 12.73 14.96
N THR A 15 0.60 14.02 15.10
CA THR A 15 1.44 14.78 14.17
C THR A 15 2.89 14.32 14.22
N ASP A 16 3.59 14.49 13.11
CA ASP A 16 5.04 14.20 12.98
C ASP A 16 5.45 12.74 13.25
N LYS A 17 4.50 11.80 13.09
CA LYS A 17 4.73 10.36 13.26
C LYS A 17 4.94 9.62 11.93
N GLY A 18 5.06 10.35 10.83
CA GLY A 18 5.33 9.78 9.51
C GLY A 18 4.29 8.73 9.07
N PRO A 19 4.65 7.84 8.14
CA PRO A 19 3.70 6.89 7.56
C PRO A 19 3.08 5.93 8.60
N LEU A 20 3.77 5.62 9.69
CA LEU A 20 3.21 4.75 10.73
C LEU A 20 2.09 5.45 11.52
N GLY A 21 2.16 6.78 11.71
CA GLY A 21 1.07 7.57 12.30
C GLY A 21 -0.18 7.60 11.42
N GLY A 22 0.02 7.78 10.11
CA GLY A 22 -1.07 7.68 9.13
C GLY A 22 -1.71 6.29 9.09
N LEU A 23 -0.90 5.24 9.20
CA LEU A 23 -1.39 3.86 9.30
C LEU A 23 -2.24 3.65 10.57
N GLU A 24 -1.75 4.09 11.72
CA GLU A 24 -2.50 4.02 12.99
C GLU A 24 -3.86 4.70 12.88
N THR A 25 -3.88 5.93 12.38
CA THR A 25 -5.10 6.71 12.19
C THR A 25 -6.07 6.00 11.24
N SER A 26 -5.57 5.51 10.11
CA SER A 26 -6.38 4.81 9.11
C SER A 26 -7.03 3.54 9.67
N LEU A 27 -6.30 2.76 10.46
CA LEU A 27 -6.84 1.55 11.08
C LEU A 27 -7.90 1.86 12.15
N ARG A 28 -7.72 2.92 12.94
CA ARG A 28 -8.74 3.33 13.94
C ARG A 28 -10.05 3.75 13.28
N GLU A 29 -9.96 4.48 12.19
CA GLU A 29 -11.10 5.02 11.46
C GLU A 29 -11.75 4.02 10.48
N ALA A 30 -11.12 2.87 10.29
CA ALA A 30 -11.64 1.85 9.41
C ALA A 30 -12.96 1.27 9.93
N VAL A 31 -13.91 1.07 9.02
CA VAL A 31 -15.20 0.42 9.32
C VAL A 31 -15.02 -1.09 9.41
N ASN A 32 -14.18 -1.66 8.55
CA ASN A 32 -13.96 -3.10 8.46
C ASN A 32 -12.78 -3.55 9.34
N GLU A 33 -12.81 -4.83 9.73
CA GLU A 33 -11.76 -5.46 10.53
C GLU A 33 -10.42 -5.60 9.78
N GLN A 34 -10.42 -5.42 8.46
CA GLN A 34 -9.25 -5.55 7.59
C GLN A 34 -9.20 -4.35 6.66
N CYS A 35 -8.03 -3.75 6.52
CA CYS A 35 -7.80 -2.57 5.71
C CYS A 35 -6.74 -2.84 4.66
N LEU A 36 -7.07 -2.58 3.40
CA LEU A 36 -6.08 -2.45 2.35
C LEU A 36 -5.47 -1.05 2.44
N VAL A 37 -4.18 -1.00 2.66
CA VAL A 37 -3.39 0.24 2.75
C VAL A 37 -2.57 0.39 1.49
N LEU A 38 -2.63 1.57 0.89
CA LEU A 38 -1.87 1.92 -0.32
C LEU A 38 -1.19 3.26 -0.12
N GLY A 39 0.13 3.28 -0.29
CA GLY A 39 0.90 4.52 -0.38
C GLY A 39 0.50 5.29 -1.64
N VAL A 40 0.35 6.59 -1.52
CA VAL A 40 -0.04 7.46 -2.65
C VAL A 40 1.11 7.69 -3.63
N ASP A 41 2.32 7.37 -3.22
CA ASP A 41 3.56 7.56 -3.97
C ASP A 41 3.90 6.40 -4.93
N ILE A 42 3.16 5.29 -4.90
CA ILE A 42 3.31 4.15 -5.83
C ILE A 42 1.96 3.89 -6.56
N PRO A 43 1.52 4.80 -7.43
CA PRO A 43 0.16 4.76 -7.97
C PRO A 43 -0.06 3.74 -9.10
N ALA A 44 0.98 3.11 -9.65
CA ALA A 44 0.87 2.23 -10.81
C ALA A 44 0.65 0.75 -10.46
N VAL A 45 0.57 0.38 -9.19
CA VAL A 45 0.38 -1.02 -8.78
C VAL A 45 -0.92 -1.58 -9.38
N PRO A 46 -0.85 -2.63 -10.21
CA PRO A 46 -2.04 -3.18 -10.85
C PRO A 46 -3.02 -3.79 -9.82
N VAL A 47 -4.30 -3.63 -10.05
CA VAL A 47 -5.36 -4.21 -9.21
C VAL A 47 -5.23 -5.73 -9.09
N SER A 48 -4.72 -6.40 -10.12
CA SER A 48 -4.45 -7.84 -10.10
C SER A 48 -3.46 -8.25 -9.00
N GLU A 49 -2.44 -7.41 -8.72
CA GLU A 49 -1.47 -7.64 -7.63
C GLU A 49 -2.14 -7.47 -6.26
N LEU A 50 -3.03 -6.49 -6.13
CA LEU A 50 -3.79 -6.29 -4.89
C LEU A 50 -4.71 -7.51 -4.61
N TRP A 51 -5.32 -8.10 -5.61
CA TRP A 51 -6.09 -9.34 -5.44
C TRP A 51 -5.24 -10.52 -5.01
N LYS A 52 -4.01 -10.65 -5.52
CA LYS A 52 -3.07 -11.70 -5.10
C LYS A 52 -2.63 -11.48 -3.65
N LEU A 53 -2.35 -10.23 -3.26
CA LEU A 53 -2.05 -9.85 -1.88
C LEU A 53 -3.21 -10.20 -0.93
N ILE A 54 -4.46 -9.90 -1.31
CA ILE A 54 -5.66 -10.25 -0.53
C ILE A 54 -5.76 -11.77 -0.34
N ARG A 55 -5.49 -12.56 -1.38
CA ARG A 55 -5.47 -14.02 -1.29
C ARG A 55 -4.39 -14.52 -0.34
N THR A 56 -3.20 -13.93 -0.39
CA THR A 56 -2.08 -14.26 0.52
C THR A 56 -2.47 -13.97 1.97
N TYR A 57 -3.01 -12.79 2.24
CA TYR A 57 -3.50 -12.42 3.57
C TYR A 57 -4.51 -13.45 4.12
N ARG A 58 -5.54 -13.76 3.33
CA ARG A 58 -6.61 -14.70 3.74
C ARG A 58 -6.11 -16.12 4.03
N LYS A 59 -5.06 -16.55 3.33
CA LYS A 59 -4.46 -17.88 3.53
C LYS A 59 -3.51 -17.94 4.72
N SER A 60 -2.82 -16.84 5.02
CA SER A 60 -1.75 -16.81 6.01
C SER A 60 -2.24 -16.84 7.45
N LYS A 61 -3.46 -16.38 7.71
CA LYS A 61 -4.00 -16.13 9.06
C LYS A 61 -3.18 -15.12 9.88
N MET A 62 -2.26 -14.40 9.26
CA MET A 62 -1.44 -13.38 9.90
C MET A 62 -2.20 -12.06 10.01
N PRO A 63 -1.88 -11.21 11.02
CA PRO A 63 -2.54 -9.92 11.17
C PRO A 63 -2.13 -8.91 10.10
N VAL A 64 -1.05 -9.19 9.37
CA VAL A 64 -0.52 -8.33 8.30
C VAL A 64 -0.09 -9.20 7.11
N ALA A 65 -0.34 -8.70 5.90
CA ALA A 65 0.33 -9.15 4.69
C ALA A 65 0.80 -7.94 3.88
N VAL A 66 2.02 -7.98 3.37
CA VAL A 66 2.59 -6.91 2.56
C VAL A 66 3.09 -7.42 1.22
N LEU A 67 3.14 -6.53 0.25
CA LEU A 67 3.74 -6.82 -1.04
C LEU A 67 5.26 -6.71 -0.95
N LYS A 68 5.95 -7.61 -1.65
CA LYS A 68 7.39 -7.55 -1.91
C LYS A 68 7.61 -7.64 -3.42
N HIS A 69 8.48 -6.83 -3.96
CA HIS A 69 8.97 -6.98 -5.32
C HIS A 69 10.49 -7.00 -5.30
N GLN A 70 11.09 -7.91 -6.05
CA GLN A 70 12.51 -8.19 -5.96
C GLN A 70 12.92 -8.42 -4.48
N ASN A 71 13.88 -7.68 -3.95
CA ASN A 71 14.31 -7.77 -2.55
C ASN A 71 13.72 -6.67 -1.65
N ARG A 72 12.78 -5.86 -2.16
CA ARG A 72 12.20 -4.72 -1.46
C ARG A 72 10.78 -5.03 -0.98
N THR A 73 10.57 -4.93 0.32
CA THR A 73 9.26 -5.00 0.95
C THR A 73 8.60 -3.62 0.89
N GLU A 74 7.36 -3.56 0.45
CA GLU A 74 6.55 -2.34 0.38
C GLU A 74 5.49 -2.35 1.50
N PRO A 75 5.81 -1.81 2.66
CA PRO A 75 4.93 -1.89 3.83
C PRO A 75 3.65 -1.08 3.66
N LEU A 76 3.64 -0.07 2.78
CA LEU A 76 2.46 0.71 2.43
C LEU A 76 1.72 0.17 1.20
N ILE A 77 2.00 -1.07 0.79
CA ILE A 77 1.15 -1.86 -0.09
C ILE A 77 0.84 -3.14 0.69
N GLY A 78 -0.16 -3.06 1.58
CA GLY A 78 -0.41 -4.12 2.55
C GLY A 78 -1.85 -4.23 2.99
N ILE A 79 -2.15 -5.34 3.64
CA ILE A 79 -3.41 -5.54 4.36
C ILE A 79 -3.08 -5.67 5.84
N TYR A 80 -3.76 -4.89 6.63
CA TYR A 80 -3.56 -4.77 8.07
C TYR A 80 -4.87 -5.05 8.81
N ALA A 81 -4.81 -5.84 9.86
CA ALA A 81 -5.94 -6.01 10.75
C ALA A 81 -6.17 -4.74 11.57
N LYS A 82 -7.43 -4.34 11.71
CA LYS A 82 -7.83 -3.11 12.43
C LYS A 82 -7.33 -3.07 13.87
N ASN A 83 -7.32 -4.21 14.56
CA ASN A 83 -6.90 -4.32 15.95
C ASN A 83 -5.42 -3.97 16.19
N LEU A 84 -4.60 -3.87 15.14
CA LEU A 84 -3.21 -3.41 15.25
C LEU A 84 -3.09 -1.92 15.59
N ALA A 85 -4.15 -1.13 15.44
CA ALA A 85 -4.12 0.31 15.72
C ALA A 85 -3.60 0.62 17.13
N GLU A 86 -4.01 -0.14 18.14
CA GLU A 86 -3.57 0.06 19.53
C GLU A 86 -2.09 -0.28 19.69
N GLU A 87 -1.65 -1.38 19.12
CA GLU A 87 -0.25 -1.81 19.16
C GLU A 87 0.66 -0.80 18.44
N ILE A 88 0.23 -0.30 17.27
CA ILE A 88 0.97 0.75 16.56
C ILE A 88 1.05 2.03 17.40
N SER A 89 -0.04 2.41 18.05
CA SER A 89 -0.06 3.58 18.94
C SER A 89 0.96 3.48 20.07
N LEU A 90 1.13 2.30 20.65
CA LEU A 90 2.17 2.05 21.65
C LEU A 90 3.56 2.08 21.04
N PHE A 91 3.74 1.47 19.87
CA PHE A 91 5.04 1.40 19.18
C PHE A 91 5.54 2.79 18.72
N LEU A 92 4.63 3.71 18.39
CA LEU A 92 4.93 5.10 18.02
C LEU A 92 5.66 5.91 19.12
N LYS A 93 5.70 5.40 20.36
CA LYS A 93 6.52 5.99 21.45
C LYS A 93 8.02 5.74 21.26
N SER A 94 8.39 4.70 20.52
CA SER A 94 9.80 4.29 20.34
C SER A 94 10.27 4.47 18.88
N SER A 95 9.40 4.28 17.88
CA SER A 95 9.77 4.39 16.46
C SER A 95 8.56 4.80 15.62
N CYS A 96 8.84 5.56 14.54
CA CYS A 96 7.84 5.95 13.54
C CYS A 96 7.99 5.19 12.21
N ARG A 97 8.88 4.19 12.15
CA ARG A 97 9.18 3.44 10.93
C ARG A 97 8.25 2.23 10.80
N VAL A 98 7.52 2.15 9.67
CA VAL A 98 6.62 1.03 9.41
C VAL A 98 7.38 -0.30 9.34
N MET A 99 8.56 -0.32 8.71
CA MET A 99 9.38 -1.53 8.65
C MET A 99 9.80 -2.02 10.02
N SER A 100 10.23 -1.12 10.92
CA SER A 100 10.61 -1.52 12.29
C SER A 100 9.43 -2.09 13.07
N PHE A 101 8.22 -1.61 12.82
CA PHE A 101 7.01 -2.21 13.38
C PHE A 101 6.76 -3.60 12.81
N LEU A 102 6.91 -3.81 11.51
CA LEU A 102 6.74 -5.13 10.88
C LEU A 102 7.78 -6.13 11.37
N GLU A 103 9.04 -5.72 11.51
CA GLU A 103 10.14 -6.55 12.02
C GLU A 103 9.92 -7.03 13.47
N SER A 104 9.03 -6.37 14.21
CA SER A 104 8.67 -6.76 15.59
C SER A 104 7.65 -7.89 15.64
N LYS A 105 7.15 -8.40 14.52
CA LYS A 105 6.09 -9.42 14.45
C LYS A 105 6.19 -10.30 13.22
N GLU A 106 5.42 -11.38 13.24
CA GLU A 106 5.22 -12.20 12.04
C GLU A 106 4.22 -11.56 11.09
N PHE A 107 4.51 -11.59 9.82
CA PHE A 107 3.64 -11.11 8.75
C PHE A 107 3.79 -11.96 7.48
N ALA A 108 2.74 -12.02 6.68
CA ALA A 108 2.76 -12.68 5.40
C ALA A 108 3.37 -11.78 4.32
N VAL A 109 4.00 -12.40 3.34
CA VAL A 109 4.58 -11.69 2.19
C VAL A 109 3.97 -12.25 0.91
N TYR A 110 3.47 -11.35 0.06
CA TYR A 110 3.16 -11.64 -1.33
C TYR A 110 4.31 -11.12 -2.20
N GLU A 111 5.03 -12.02 -2.85
CA GLU A 111 6.13 -11.64 -3.75
C GLU A 111 5.61 -11.48 -5.18
N SER A 112 5.67 -10.24 -5.68
CA SER A 112 5.29 -9.91 -7.05
C SER A 112 6.40 -10.25 -8.02
N THR A 113 6.01 -10.79 -9.18
CA THR A 113 6.91 -11.06 -10.31
C THR A 113 6.93 -9.96 -11.36
N LEU A 114 6.23 -8.86 -11.12
CA LEU A 114 6.20 -7.73 -12.03
C LEU A 114 7.53 -6.98 -12.04
N GLU A 115 7.78 -6.29 -13.15
CA GLU A 115 8.94 -5.42 -13.30
C GLU A 115 8.89 -4.23 -12.33
N GLU A 116 10.06 -3.73 -11.93
CA GLU A 116 10.24 -2.62 -10.99
C GLU A 116 9.46 -1.35 -11.37
N LYS A 117 9.29 -1.10 -12.66
CA LYS A 117 8.56 0.07 -13.17
C LYS A 117 7.14 0.21 -12.65
N TRP A 118 6.48 -0.90 -12.24
CA TRP A 118 5.16 -0.89 -11.61
C TRP A 118 5.16 -0.40 -10.17
N PHE A 119 6.35 -0.33 -9.55
CA PHE A 119 6.55 0.03 -8.15
C PHE A 119 7.38 1.31 -7.97
N LEU A 120 7.49 2.11 -9.03
CA LEU A 120 8.21 3.38 -8.97
C LEU A 120 7.49 4.40 -8.11
N ASN A 121 8.25 5.03 -7.21
CA ASN A 121 7.77 6.16 -6.41
C ASN A 121 7.66 7.42 -7.27
N VAL A 122 6.54 8.11 -7.16
CA VAL A 122 6.27 9.38 -7.85
C VAL A 122 6.39 10.53 -6.85
N ASN A 123 7.61 11.01 -6.68
CA ASN A 123 7.94 12.08 -5.73
C ASN A 123 8.22 13.44 -6.40
N ASN A 124 8.20 13.50 -7.73
CA ASN A 124 8.47 14.71 -8.50
C ASN A 124 7.76 14.67 -9.87
N PRO A 125 7.61 15.81 -10.55
CA PRO A 125 6.93 15.88 -11.85
C PRO A 125 7.54 14.97 -12.92
N GLN A 126 8.85 14.82 -12.96
CA GLN A 126 9.54 13.99 -13.96
C GLN A 126 9.18 12.49 -13.77
N ALA A 127 9.14 12.02 -12.53
CA ALA A 127 8.69 10.65 -12.22
C ALA A 127 7.22 10.43 -12.61
N TYR A 128 6.38 11.44 -12.44
CA TYR A 128 4.98 11.41 -12.86
C TYR A 128 4.84 11.30 -14.38
N GLU A 129 5.59 12.10 -15.15
CA GLU A 129 5.60 12.06 -16.61
C GLU A 129 6.07 10.70 -17.12
N ALA A 130 7.17 10.17 -16.56
CA ALA A 130 7.70 8.86 -16.94
C ALA A 130 6.68 7.73 -16.66
N LEU A 131 6.02 7.77 -15.51
CA LEU A 131 4.98 6.80 -15.17
C LEU A 131 3.78 6.91 -16.10
N THR A 132 3.34 8.12 -16.42
CA THR A 132 2.19 8.35 -17.32
C THR A 132 2.45 7.81 -18.72
N ALA A 133 3.66 8.03 -19.26
CA ALA A 133 4.10 7.47 -20.54
C ALA A 133 4.05 5.93 -20.49
N PHE A 134 4.66 5.32 -19.47
CA PHE A 134 4.68 3.87 -19.30
C PHE A 134 3.26 3.25 -19.23
N VAL A 135 2.39 3.81 -18.41
CA VAL A 135 1.00 3.30 -18.27
C VAL A 135 0.24 3.49 -19.59
N GLY A 136 0.46 4.60 -20.30
CA GLY A 136 -0.13 4.86 -21.60
C GLY A 136 0.27 3.82 -22.66
N GLU A 137 1.54 3.46 -22.71
CA GLU A 137 2.06 2.41 -23.62
C GLU A 137 1.43 1.05 -23.29
N TYR A 138 1.41 0.66 -22.03
CA TYR A 138 0.83 -0.60 -21.57
C TYR A 138 -0.66 -0.74 -21.93
N LEU A 139 -1.45 0.33 -21.72
CA LEU A 139 -2.87 0.34 -22.07
C LEU A 139 -3.11 0.25 -23.57
N ASN A 140 -2.22 0.85 -24.39
CA ASN A 140 -2.33 0.78 -25.85
C ASN A 140 -1.96 -0.61 -26.40
N GLU A 141 -0.99 -1.29 -25.81
CA GLU A 141 -0.64 -2.68 -26.16
C GLU A 141 -1.76 -3.65 -25.81
N GLY A 142 -2.38 -3.50 -24.64
CA GLY A 142 -3.52 -4.29 -24.22
C GLY A 142 -4.72 -4.17 -25.17
N ARG A 143 -4.99 -2.98 -25.70
CA ARG A 143 -6.07 -2.75 -26.69
C ARG A 143 -5.80 -3.37 -28.05
N LYS A 144 -4.54 -3.50 -28.46
CA LYS A 144 -4.17 -4.15 -29.74
C LYS A 144 -4.36 -5.67 -29.66
N ASN A 145 -4.12 -6.27 -28.49
CA ASN A 145 -4.24 -7.72 -28.30
C ASN A 145 -5.70 -8.20 -28.10
N THR A 146 -6.61 -7.32 -27.75
CA THR A 146 -8.07 -7.65 -27.62
C THR A 146 -8.85 -7.54 -28.93
N ARG A 147 -8.21 -7.09 -30.03
CA ARG A 147 -8.86 -6.96 -31.36
C ARG A 147 -8.46 -8.07 -32.35
N LYS A 148 -7.81 -9.11 -31.90
CA LYS A 148 -7.57 -10.37 -32.63
C LYS A 148 -8.42 -11.48 -32.01
#